data_8b8a9362ddbae31e0a826e4983d9dd9e
#
_entry.id   8b8a9362ddbae31e0a826e4983d9dd9e
#
_cell.length_a   1.000
_cell.length_b   1.000
_cell.length_c   1.000
_cell.angle_alpha   90.00
_cell.angle_beta   90.00
_cell.angle_gamma   90.00
#
_symmetry.space_group_name_H-M   'P 1'
#
loop_
_entity.id
_entity.type
_entity.pdbx_description
1 polymer ?
#
loop_
_entity_poly.entity_id
_entity_poly.type
_entity_poly.pdbx_seq_one_letter_code
_entity_poly.pdbx_strand_id
1 'polypeptide(L)'
;RGSAETALLKELLSCEDHHARAAATQQLRYWHHQLPDAISLLRTAANDANGIVRMQAAIAASYIGTRPALDAMLDVFKHPRKGHVAYAITCALGSHTLRRHWEQDKNLGIARLLKQASRSEGLREPTPNARQAQFDSQTDLKLVRIGCVPERMKYTVAQFAVLAGQPVKVVFVNPDATDHNLLF
;
A
#
# COMPACT_ATOMS: atom_id res chain seq x y z
N ARG A 1 23.69 -6.97 9.61
CA ARG A 1 22.31 -7.41 9.99
C ARG A 1 22.26 -7.41 11.50
N GLY A 2 21.45 -6.50 12.12
CA GLY A 2 21.29 -6.47 13.57
C GLY A 2 20.52 -7.69 14.08
N SER A 3 20.78 -8.07 15.33
CA SER A 3 19.96 -9.04 16.04
C SER A 3 18.60 -8.44 16.37
N ALA A 4 17.56 -9.26 16.35
CA ALA A 4 16.22 -8.82 16.74
C ALA A 4 16.17 -8.64 18.26
N GLU A 5 15.83 -7.44 18.71
CA GLU A 5 15.55 -7.16 20.12
C GLU A 5 14.12 -7.63 20.45
N THR A 6 13.98 -8.94 20.65
CA THR A 6 12.68 -9.60 20.73
C THR A 6 11.83 -9.11 21.92
N ALA A 7 12.47 -8.85 23.07
CA ALA A 7 11.75 -8.36 24.25
C ALA A 7 11.16 -6.96 24.00
N LEU A 8 11.97 -6.04 23.53
CA LEU A 8 11.53 -4.67 23.18
C LEU A 8 10.45 -4.69 22.09
N LEU A 9 10.62 -5.53 21.07
CA LEU A 9 9.63 -5.65 20.00
C LEU A 9 8.25 -6.07 20.55
N LYS A 10 8.20 -7.06 21.44
CA LYS A 10 6.96 -7.54 22.05
C LYS A 10 6.32 -6.49 22.97
N GLU A 11 7.13 -5.76 23.72
CA GLU A 11 6.67 -4.65 24.54
C GLU A 11 6.02 -3.56 23.68
N LEU A 12 6.69 -3.14 22.60
CA LEU A 12 6.17 -2.13 21.68
C LEU A 12 4.93 -2.60 20.94
N LEU A 13 4.82 -3.87 20.57
CA LEU A 13 3.62 -4.43 19.93
C LEU A 13 2.38 -4.42 20.84
N SER A 14 2.55 -4.34 22.16
CA SER A 14 1.47 -4.33 23.15
C SER A 14 1.27 -3.00 23.86
N CYS A 15 2.06 -1.97 23.55
CA CYS A 15 1.97 -0.66 24.20
C CYS A 15 0.66 0.09 23.80
N GLU A 16 0.27 1.09 24.59
CA GLU A 16 -0.94 1.88 24.33
C GLU A 16 -0.83 2.73 23.05
N ASP A 17 0.37 3.23 22.73
CA ASP A 17 0.59 4.06 21.55
C ASP A 17 0.54 3.24 20.26
N HIS A 18 -0.46 3.53 19.45
CA HIS A 18 -0.64 2.85 18.16
C HIS A 18 0.46 3.16 17.14
N HIS A 19 1.15 4.30 17.24
CA HIS A 19 2.29 4.60 16.37
C HIS A 19 3.48 3.68 16.71
N ALA A 20 3.73 3.46 18.00
CA ALA A 20 4.76 2.53 18.42
C ALA A 20 4.40 1.08 18.02
N ARG A 21 3.13 0.66 18.21
CA ARG A 21 2.67 -0.65 17.72
C ARG A 21 2.82 -0.79 16.21
N ALA A 22 2.50 0.25 15.42
CA ALA A 22 2.67 0.22 13.98
C ALA A 22 4.14 0.12 13.57
N ALA A 23 5.03 0.88 14.20
CA ALA A 23 6.47 0.82 13.97
C ALA A 23 7.04 -0.57 14.33
N ALA A 24 6.61 -1.15 15.45
CA ALA A 24 6.98 -2.50 15.84
C ALA A 24 6.46 -3.55 14.84
N THR A 25 5.19 -3.42 14.40
CA THR A 25 4.61 -4.31 13.38
C THR A 25 5.40 -4.25 12.07
N GLN A 26 5.89 -3.07 11.69
CA GLN A 26 6.74 -2.89 10.54
C GLN A 26 8.01 -3.72 10.61
N GLN A 27 8.58 -3.93 11.79
CA GLN A 27 9.80 -4.73 11.96
C GLN A 27 9.58 -6.22 11.69
N LEU A 28 8.36 -6.73 11.78
CA LEU A 28 8.06 -8.14 11.48
C LEU A 28 8.50 -8.53 10.06
N ARG A 29 8.45 -7.61 9.10
CA ARG A 29 8.90 -7.87 7.73
C ARG A 29 10.40 -8.22 7.63
N TYR A 30 11.22 -7.72 8.56
CA TYR A 30 12.66 -7.93 8.56
C TYR A 30 13.10 -9.03 9.52
N TRP A 31 12.38 -9.20 10.64
CA TRP A 31 12.80 -10.05 11.74
C TRP A 31 12.02 -11.36 11.86
N HIS A 32 11.00 -11.57 11.03
CA HIS A 32 10.13 -12.75 11.11
C HIS A 32 10.91 -14.08 11.16
N HIS A 33 12.05 -14.18 10.47
CA HIS A 33 12.88 -15.38 10.46
C HIS A 33 13.65 -15.64 11.76
N GLN A 34 13.73 -14.63 12.64
CA GLN A 34 14.35 -14.71 13.97
C GLN A 34 13.30 -14.85 15.10
N LEU A 35 12.02 -14.78 14.75
CA LEU A 35 10.90 -14.78 15.70
C LEU A 35 10.08 -16.05 15.55
N PRO A 36 10.12 -17.00 16.50
CA PRO A 36 9.36 -18.24 16.39
C PRO A 36 7.86 -18.03 16.40
N ASP A 37 7.39 -16.90 16.96
CA ASP A 37 5.99 -16.50 17.07
C ASP A 37 5.58 -15.40 16.07
N ALA A 38 6.38 -15.15 15.03
CA ALA A 38 6.13 -14.06 14.05
C ALA A 38 4.71 -14.07 13.46
N ILE A 39 4.17 -15.24 13.15
CA ILE A 39 2.81 -15.36 12.58
C ILE A 39 1.73 -15.02 13.62
N SER A 40 1.93 -15.39 14.88
CA SER A 40 1.02 -15.02 15.97
C SER A 40 1.02 -13.50 16.21
N LEU A 41 2.21 -12.90 16.24
CA LEU A 41 2.37 -11.44 16.36
C LEU A 41 1.74 -10.71 15.17
N LEU A 42 1.94 -11.22 13.96
CA LEU A 42 1.31 -10.68 12.75
C LEU A 42 -0.22 -10.73 12.82
N ARG A 43 -0.78 -11.85 13.31
CA ARG A 43 -2.23 -12.02 13.48
C ARG A 43 -2.80 -11.05 14.52
N THR A 44 -2.09 -10.83 15.62
CA THR A 44 -2.46 -9.83 16.62
C THR A 44 -2.50 -8.43 16.00
N ALA A 45 -1.47 -8.05 15.25
CA ALA A 45 -1.42 -6.77 14.57
C ALA A 45 -2.50 -6.62 13.45
N ALA A 46 -2.86 -7.70 12.78
CA ALA A 46 -3.94 -7.72 11.78
C ALA A 46 -5.33 -7.50 12.41
N ASN A 47 -5.48 -7.77 13.71
CA ASN A 47 -6.67 -7.55 14.49
C ASN A 47 -6.63 -6.29 15.38
N ASP A 48 -5.59 -5.46 15.27
CA ASP A 48 -5.45 -4.24 16.06
C ASP A 48 -6.65 -3.28 15.86
N ALA A 49 -7.04 -2.58 16.90
CA ALA A 49 -8.09 -1.56 16.85
C ALA A 49 -7.75 -0.43 15.85
N ASN A 50 -6.46 -0.08 15.73
CA ASN A 50 -6.00 1.01 14.88
C ASN A 50 -5.69 0.56 13.45
N GLY A 51 -6.21 1.31 12.47
CA GLY A 51 -6.03 1.01 11.05
C GLY A 51 -4.57 1.05 10.56
N ILE A 52 -3.74 1.94 11.15
CA ILE A 52 -2.33 2.05 10.75
C ILE A 52 -1.56 0.78 11.15
N VAL A 53 -1.85 0.20 12.31
CA VAL A 53 -1.24 -1.06 12.74
C VAL A 53 -1.65 -2.20 11.79
N ARG A 54 -2.95 -2.29 11.48
CA ARG A 54 -3.45 -3.29 10.51
C ARG A 54 -2.86 -3.12 9.11
N MET A 55 -2.63 -1.86 8.69
CA MET A 55 -1.94 -1.56 7.43
C MET A 55 -0.52 -2.13 7.44
N GLN A 56 0.25 -1.89 8.50
CA GLN A 56 1.60 -2.44 8.63
C GLN A 56 1.60 -3.97 8.69
N ALA A 57 0.58 -4.59 9.30
CA ALA A 57 0.43 -6.04 9.29
C ALA A 57 0.22 -6.59 7.87
N ALA A 58 -0.61 -5.93 7.05
CA ALA A 58 -0.80 -6.33 5.65
C ALA A 58 0.51 -6.23 4.85
N ILE A 59 1.25 -5.13 5.02
CA ILE A 59 2.55 -4.94 4.38
C ILE A 59 3.54 -6.01 4.87
N ALA A 60 3.65 -6.24 6.20
CA ALA A 60 4.56 -7.25 6.74
C ALA A 60 4.26 -8.65 6.21
N ALA A 61 2.98 -9.01 6.07
CA ALA A 61 2.56 -10.28 5.50
C ALA A 61 3.11 -10.51 4.08
N SER A 62 3.10 -9.47 3.24
CA SER A 62 3.63 -9.56 1.88
C SER A 62 5.14 -9.80 1.82
N TYR A 63 5.89 -9.29 2.81
CA TYR A 63 7.33 -9.56 2.94
C TYR A 63 7.62 -10.95 3.49
N ILE A 64 6.83 -11.43 4.46
CA ILE A 64 6.94 -12.80 4.98
C ILE A 64 6.60 -13.80 3.88
N GLY A 65 5.58 -13.54 3.07
CA GLY A 65 5.27 -14.23 1.83
C GLY A 65 4.92 -15.70 1.97
N THR A 66 4.45 -16.15 3.14
CA THR A 66 4.06 -17.54 3.40
C THR A 66 2.54 -17.69 3.47
N ARG A 67 2.03 -18.92 3.30
CA ARG A 67 0.60 -19.19 3.46
C ARG A 67 0.08 -18.85 4.87
N PRO A 68 0.76 -19.19 5.97
CA PRO A 68 0.35 -18.75 7.29
C PRO A 68 0.32 -17.22 7.47
N ALA A 69 1.22 -16.47 6.81
CA ALA A 69 1.19 -15.01 6.84
C ALA A 69 -0.03 -14.45 6.08
N LEU A 70 -0.40 -15.05 4.93
CA LEU A 70 -1.64 -14.70 4.23
C LEU A 70 -2.85 -14.96 5.12
N ASP A 71 -2.95 -16.13 5.73
CA ASP A 71 -4.09 -16.51 6.59
C ASP A 71 -4.21 -15.57 7.81
N ALA A 72 -3.08 -15.15 8.42
CA ALA A 72 -3.07 -14.17 9.49
C ALA A 72 -3.50 -12.77 9.00
N MET A 73 -3.02 -12.35 7.83
CA MET A 73 -3.38 -11.06 7.24
C MET A 73 -4.86 -10.96 6.89
N LEU A 74 -5.51 -12.05 6.48
CA LEU A 74 -6.93 -12.04 6.12
C LEU A 74 -7.83 -11.61 7.28
N ASP A 75 -7.35 -11.66 8.52
CA ASP A 75 -8.08 -11.13 9.68
C ASP A 75 -8.34 -9.62 9.58
N VAL A 76 -7.54 -8.87 8.82
CA VAL A 76 -7.78 -7.44 8.56
C VAL A 76 -9.18 -7.19 7.95
N PHE A 77 -9.73 -8.18 7.22
CA PHE A 77 -11.06 -8.07 6.61
C PHE A 77 -12.22 -8.08 7.62
N LYS A 78 -11.97 -8.45 8.87
CA LYS A 78 -12.94 -8.37 9.98
C LYS A 78 -13.14 -6.93 10.49
N HIS A 79 -12.31 -5.99 10.05
CA HIS A 79 -12.27 -4.63 10.55
C HIS A 79 -12.55 -3.60 9.44
N PRO A 80 -12.93 -2.35 9.79
CA PRO A 80 -13.08 -1.26 8.82
C PRO A 80 -11.78 -1.01 8.03
N ARG A 81 -11.94 -0.85 6.72
CA ARG A 81 -10.83 -0.64 5.79
C ARG A 81 -11.10 0.61 4.96
N LYS A 82 -10.47 1.72 5.31
CA LYS A 82 -10.64 2.99 4.60
C LYS A 82 -9.31 3.55 4.14
N GLY A 83 -9.32 4.25 3.00
CA GLY A 83 -8.18 4.96 2.48
C GLY A 83 -6.92 4.09 2.35
N HIS A 84 -5.84 4.48 2.98
CA HIS A 84 -4.54 3.80 2.91
C HIS A 84 -4.56 2.34 3.38
N VAL A 85 -5.45 1.99 4.31
CA VAL A 85 -5.58 0.59 4.78
C VAL A 85 -6.08 -0.31 3.66
N ALA A 86 -7.15 0.11 2.96
CA ALA A 86 -7.71 -0.64 1.84
C ALA A 86 -6.69 -0.78 0.70
N TYR A 87 -5.99 0.31 0.38
CA TYR A 87 -4.94 0.32 -0.63
C TYR A 87 -3.80 -0.65 -0.28
N ALA A 88 -3.25 -0.58 0.94
CA ALA A 88 -2.16 -1.45 1.37
C ALA A 88 -2.55 -2.94 1.34
N ILE A 89 -3.78 -3.29 1.74
CA ILE A 89 -4.29 -4.66 1.65
C ILE A 89 -4.34 -5.12 0.18
N THR A 90 -4.83 -4.27 -0.72
CA THR A 90 -4.89 -4.59 -2.15
C THR A 90 -3.50 -4.83 -2.72
N CYS A 91 -2.53 -3.97 -2.42
CA CYS A 91 -1.14 -4.13 -2.82
C CYS A 91 -0.51 -5.40 -2.24
N ALA A 92 -0.71 -5.65 -0.94
CA ALA A 92 -0.17 -6.84 -0.29
C ALA A 92 -0.71 -8.14 -0.90
N LEU A 93 -2.03 -8.23 -1.13
CA LEU A 93 -2.65 -9.39 -1.79
C LEU A 93 -2.22 -9.55 -3.25
N GLY A 94 -1.97 -8.44 -3.95
CA GLY A 94 -1.48 -8.43 -5.32
C GLY A 94 0.00 -8.77 -5.44
N SER A 95 0.77 -8.73 -4.33
CA SER A 95 2.19 -9.03 -4.34
C SER A 95 2.46 -10.47 -4.82
N HIS A 96 3.53 -10.69 -5.58
CA HIS A 96 3.89 -12.01 -6.08
C HIS A 96 4.03 -13.05 -4.95
N THR A 97 4.53 -12.62 -3.79
CA THR A 97 4.77 -13.47 -2.63
C THR A 97 3.49 -14.06 -2.02
N LEU A 98 2.41 -13.26 -1.93
CA LEU A 98 1.12 -13.73 -1.40
C LEU A 98 0.19 -14.26 -2.48
N ARG A 99 0.21 -13.67 -3.68
CA ARG A 99 -0.69 -14.03 -4.78
C ARG A 99 -0.62 -15.50 -5.15
N ARG A 100 0.58 -16.08 -5.21
CA ARG A 100 0.80 -17.50 -5.48
C ARG A 100 0.07 -18.45 -4.51
N HIS A 101 -0.27 -17.99 -3.31
CA HIS A 101 -0.94 -18.81 -2.30
C HIS A 101 -2.47 -18.78 -2.38
N TRP A 102 -3.06 -17.82 -3.08
CA TRP A 102 -4.51 -17.68 -3.15
C TRP A 102 -5.07 -17.67 -4.57
N GLU A 103 -4.27 -17.42 -5.58
CA GLU A 103 -4.77 -17.30 -6.96
C GLU A 103 -5.44 -18.59 -7.46
N GLN A 104 -4.92 -19.72 -7.04
CA GLN A 104 -5.47 -21.06 -7.37
C GLN A 104 -6.50 -21.56 -6.35
N ASP A 105 -6.63 -20.92 -5.21
CA ASP A 105 -7.53 -21.30 -4.12
C ASP A 105 -8.86 -20.55 -4.22
N LYS A 106 -9.78 -21.12 -4.99
CA LYS A 106 -11.11 -20.53 -5.19
C LYS A 106 -11.93 -20.40 -3.89
N ASN A 107 -11.61 -21.17 -2.86
CA ASN A 107 -12.34 -21.16 -1.59
C ASN A 107 -12.06 -19.94 -0.73
N LEU A 108 -10.92 -19.29 -0.90
CA LEU A 108 -10.57 -18.09 -0.14
C LEU A 108 -11.40 -16.85 -0.53
N GLY A 109 -12.02 -16.85 -1.69
CA GLY A 109 -12.85 -15.73 -2.16
C GLY A 109 -12.09 -14.38 -2.27
N ILE A 110 -10.75 -14.40 -2.24
CA ILE A 110 -9.92 -13.18 -2.21
C ILE A 110 -10.16 -12.33 -3.46
N ALA A 111 -10.33 -12.94 -4.62
CA ALA A 111 -10.66 -12.20 -5.84
C ALA A 111 -11.97 -11.41 -5.70
N ARG A 112 -12.96 -11.93 -4.96
CA ARG A 112 -14.21 -11.25 -4.62
C ARG A 112 -13.95 -10.10 -3.63
N LEU A 113 -13.13 -10.34 -2.61
CA LEU A 113 -12.76 -9.33 -1.62
C LEU A 113 -12.00 -8.16 -2.26
N LEU A 114 -11.07 -8.42 -3.17
CA LEU A 114 -10.36 -7.39 -3.94
C LEU A 114 -11.33 -6.59 -4.82
N LYS A 115 -12.29 -7.27 -5.47
CA LYS A 115 -13.31 -6.62 -6.29
C LYS A 115 -14.26 -5.74 -5.46
N GLN A 116 -14.55 -6.13 -4.22
CA GLN A 116 -15.31 -5.31 -3.29
C GLN A 116 -14.50 -4.13 -2.76
N ALA A 117 -13.24 -4.30 -2.45
CA ALA A 117 -12.34 -3.22 -2.01
C ALA A 117 -12.19 -2.15 -3.10
N SER A 118 -12.02 -2.53 -4.36
CA SER A 118 -11.96 -1.58 -5.47
C SER A 118 -13.30 -0.88 -5.78
N ARG A 119 -14.43 -1.43 -5.34
CA ARG A 119 -15.75 -0.81 -5.52
C ARG A 119 -16.16 0.10 -4.36
N SER A 120 -15.72 -0.20 -3.14
CA SER A 120 -16.20 0.48 -1.93
C SER A 120 -15.50 1.79 -1.60
N GLU A 121 -14.33 2.05 -2.15
CA GLU A 121 -13.60 3.27 -1.86
C GLU A 121 -12.85 3.77 -3.10
N GLY A 122 -13.65 4.36 -4.01
CA GLY A 122 -13.17 5.48 -4.80
C GLY A 122 -11.69 5.54 -5.18
N LEU A 123 -11.10 4.48 -5.76
CA LEU A 123 -10.24 4.67 -6.91
C LEU A 123 -11.13 5.01 -8.14
N ARG A 124 -12.28 5.65 -7.89
CA ARG A 124 -12.94 6.45 -8.89
C ARG A 124 -11.96 7.59 -9.17
N GLU A 125 -11.44 7.61 -10.38
CA GLU A 125 -10.95 8.89 -10.90
C GLU A 125 -12.00 9.93 -10.50
N PRO A 126 -11.61 10.95 -9.75
CA PRO A 126 -12.58 11.96 -9.31
C PRO A 126 -13.27 12.45 -10.58
N THR A 127 -14.60 12.37 -10.60
CA THR A 127 -15.37 12.93 -11.71
C THR A 127 -14.90 14.37 -11.88
N PRO A 128 -14.36 14.77 -13.04
CA PRO A 128 -13.82 16.11 -13.20
C PRO A 128 -14.88 17.11 -12.75
N ASN A 129 -14.57 17.92 -11.74
CA ASN A 129 -15.48 18.97 -11.36
C ASN A 129 -15.55 20.00 -12.50
N ALA A 130 -16.56 20.86 -12.51
CA ALA A 130 -16.74 21.85 -13.57
C ALA A 130 -15.48 22.71 -13.81
N ARG A 131 -14.71 23.01 -12.76
CA ARG A 131 -13.42 23.72 -12.85
C ARG A 131 -12.37 22.92 -13.62
N GLN A 132 -12.30 21.63 -13.38
CA GLN A 132 -11.34 20.76 -14.06
C GLN A 132 -11.72 20.59 -15.53
N ALA A 133 -13.00 20.42 -15.83
CA ALA A 133 -13.49 20.37 -17.21
C ALA A 133 -13.19 21.68 -17.95
N GLN A 134 -13.42 22.83 -17.32
CA GLN A 134 -13.07 24.15 -17.86
C GLN A 134 -11.57 24.32 -18.09
N PHE A 135 -10.73 23.84 -17.12
CA PHE A 135 -9.29 23.84 -17.28
C PHE A 135 -8.83 22.96 -18.44
N ASP A 136 -9.39 21.75 -18.54
CA ASP A 136 -9.04 20.77 -19.57
C ASP A 136 -9.50 21.18 -20.98
N SER A 137 -10.44 22.13 -21.10
CA SER A 137 -10.93 22.65 -22.39
C SER A 137 -10.12 23.81 -22.95
N GLN A 138 -9.07 24.28 -22.26
CA GLN A 138 -8.25 25.38 -22.73
C GLN A 138 -7.43 24.97 -23.96
N THR A 139 -7.48 25.80 -25.00
CA THR A 139 -6.84 25.49 -26.30
C THR A 139 -5.32 25.52 -26.28
N ASP A 140 -4.74 26.27 -25.33
CA ASP A 140 -3.30 26.43 -25.12
C ASP A 140 -2.76 25.54 -23.99
N LEU A 141 -3.60 24.63 -23.48
CA LEU A 141 -3.22 23.72 -22.41
C LEU A 141 -2.09 22.79 -22.85
N LYS A 142 -0.95 22.90 -22.18
CA LYS A 142 0.15 21.97 -22.35
C LYS A 142 0.00 20.74 -21.49
N LEU A 143 -0.15 19.58 -22.13
CA LEU A 143 -0.16 18.30 -21.43
C LEU A 143 1.25 17.72 -21.34
N VAL A 144 1.72 17.49 -20.11
CA VAL A 144 3.01 16.83 -19.83
C VAL A 144 2.72 15.51 -19.12
N ARG A 145 3.11 14.39 -19.75
CA ARG A 145 3.01 13.06 -19.14
C ARG A 145 4.37 12.66 -18.61
N ILE A 146 4.45 12.37 -17.32
CA ILE A 146 5.67 11.91 -16.65
C ILE A 146 5.39 10.52 -16.11
N GLY A 147 6.15 9.53 -16.55
CA GLY A 147 6.07 8.16 -16.06
C GLY A 147 7.28 7.80 -15.20
N CYS A 148 7.10 6.90 -14.24
CA CYS A 148 8.23 6.22 -13.61
C CYS A 148 8.78 5.15 -14.55
N VAL A 149 10.11 4.99 -14.55
CA VAL A 149 10.75 3.85 -15.20
C VAL A 149 10.73 2.69 -14.18
N PRO A 150 10.06 1.56 -14.46
CA PRO A 150 9.94 0.46 -13.53
C PRO A 150 11.29 0.02 -12.95
N GLU A 151 11.32 -0.24 -11.65
CA GLU A 151 12.50 -0.70 -10.90
C GLU A 151 13.70 0.27 -10.91
N ARG A 152 13.47 1.52 -11.32
CA ARG A 152 14.49 2.55 -11.36
C ARG A 152 13.98 3.85 -10.74
N MET A 153 14.81 4.51 -9.98
CA MET A 153 14.54 5.87 -9.44
C MET A 153 14.71 6.92 -10.55
N LYS A 154 13.98 6.75 -11.66
CA LYS A 154 14.04 7.63 -12.83
C LYS A 154 12.65 7.89 -13.39
N TYR A 155 12.51 9.07 -13.99
CA TYR A 155 11.32 9.48 -14.72
C TYR A 155 11.55 9.45 -16.23
N THR A 156 10.48 9.26 -16.98
CA THR A 156 10.52 9.24 -18.46
C THR A 156 10.81 10.63 -19.05
N VAL A 157 10.51 11.68 -18.28
CA VAL A 157 10.77 13.07 -18.64
C VAL A 157 11.64 13.70 -17.55
N ALA A 158 12.85 14.07 -17.90
CA ALA A 158 13.78 14.70 -16.97
C ALA A 158 13.60 16.24 -16.91
N GLN A 159 13.08 16.82 -18.01
CA GLN A 159 12.95 18.28 -18.12
C GLN A 159 11.91 18.61 -19.19
N PHE A 160 11.12 19.64 -18.96
CA PHE A 160 10.23 20.23 -19.94
C PHE A 160 10.16 21.75 -19.78
N ALA A 161 9.86 22.45 -20.87
CA ALA A 161 9.73 23.92 -20.87
C ALA A 161 8.27 24.30 -21.05
N VAL A 162 7.89 25.41 -20.41
CA VAL A 162 6.57 26.04 -20.52
C VAL A 162 6.73 27.54 -20.72
N LEU A 163 5.76 28.18 -21.34
CA LEU A 163 5.71 29.62 -21.45
C LEU A 163 5.13 30.22 -20.16
N ALA A 164 5.59 31.39 -19.79
CA ALA A 164 4.99 32.12 -18.66
C ALA A 164 3.51 32.38 -18.92
N GLY A 165 2.65 32.02 -17.96
CA GLY A 165 1.19 32.14 -18.09
C GLY A 165 0.50 31.01 -18.83
N GLN A 166 1.23 30.08 -19.45
CA GLN A 166 0.64 28.92 -20.12
C GLN A 166 0.04 27.94 -19.12
N PRO A 167 -1.23 27.52 -19.27
CA PRO A 167 -1.81 26.47 -18.44
C PRO A 167 -1.11 25.13 -18.72
N VAL A 168 -0.74 24.41 -17.65
CA VAL A 168 -0.04 23.13 -17.74
C VAL A 168 -0.76 22.08 -16.93
N LYS A 169 -1.04 20.93 -17.57
CA LYS A 169 -1.53 19.73 -16.90
C LYS A 169 -0.44 18.70 -16.87
N VAL A 170 0.02 18.37 -15.66
CA VAL A 170 0.97 17.27 -15.47
C VAL A 170 0.19 16.01 -15.12
N VAL A 171 0.36 14.97 -15.92
CA VAL A 171 -0.19 13.64 -15.66
C VAL A 171 0.97 12.74 -15.23
N PHE A 172 0.95 12.36 -13.97
CA PHE A 172 1.94 11.45 -13.41
C PHE A 172 1.43 10.01 -13.50
N VAL A 173 2.22 9.12 -14.11
CA VAL A 173 1.89 7.71 -14.28
C VAL A 173 2.92 6.89 -13.52
N ASN A 174 2.48 6.22 -12.46
CA ASN A 174 3.31 5.32 -11.70
C ASN A 174 2.90 3.87 -11.98
N PRO A 175 3.59 3.15 -12.89
CA PRO A 175 3.36 1.74 -13.14
C PRO A 175 4.05 0.83 -12.12
N ASP A 176 4.85 1.42 -11.21
CA ASP A 176 5.67 0.70 -10.25
C ASP A 176 4.87 0.31 -9.00
N ALA A 177 5.31 -0.72 -8.30
CA ALA A 177 4.73 -1.13 -7.02
C ALA A 177 5.19 -0.23 -5.85
N THR A 178 6.16 0.65 -6.09
CA THR A 178 6.71 1.59 -5.10
C THR A 178 6.11 2.99 -5.28
N ASP A 179 5.98 3.72 -4.18
CA ASP A 179 5.56 5.11 -4.21
C ASP A 179 6.69 6.00 -4.73
N HIS A 180 6.37 6.83 -5.70
CA HIS A 180 7.26 7.84 -6.24
C HIS A 180 6.69 9.22 -5.97
N ASN A 181 7.52 10.13 -5.47
CA ASN A 181 7.15 11.52 -5.21
C ASN A 181 7.66 12.42 -6.33
N LEU A 182 6.76 13.24 -6.88
CA LEU A 182 7.09 14.29 -7.81
C LEU A 182 7.00 15.63 -7.06
N LEU A 183 8.12 16.31 -6.94
CA LEU A 183 8.20 17.64 -6.30
C LEU A 183 8.46 18.71 -7.37
N PHE A 184 7.75 19.84 -7.28
CA PHE A 184 7.92 21.03 -8.13
C PHE A 184 8.42 22.21 -7.30
#